data_6e2913d82be6d1473cc99cc8f1aeaffb
#
_entry.id   6e2913d82be6d1473cc99cc8f1aeaffb
#
_cell.length_a   1.000
_cell.length_b   1.000
_cell.length_c   1.000
_cell.angle_alpha   90.00
_cell.angle_beta   90.00
_cell.angle_gamma   90.00
#
_symmetry.space_group_name_H-M   'P 1'
#
loop_
_entity.id
_entity.type
_entity.pdbx_description
1 polymer ?
#
loop_
_entity_poly.entity_id
_entity_poly.type
_entity_poly.pdbx_seq_one_letter_code
_entity_poly.pdbx_strand_id
1 'polypeptide(L)'
;MAALFFLIVKIALAPSDKYPHLTDDDRLLLRPLAALGLEAEPAVWDNSCTDWLHFAAVVIRSCWDYHLKPKAFLEWIAKLDSARIPVFNSPALLRWNTDKSYLRDLDAKGIDIVPTFWADDHGFGSSIGHRMSLQGKLHQLGWHKAVVKPRISATAYRTRLVTQDTADSAQALFDELQRGPGVMVQTFMESISSEGEWSLIFFDGKFSHAILKKPQPGDFRVQNDFGGTSRLTEPPSHVLASATRAVQAVEATAYARVDGVVDDNRFRLMELELIEPMLFLADCADASTRFANTIAQALARNT
;
A
#
# COMPACT_ATOMS: atom_id res chain seq x y z
N MET A 1 -29.78 36.51 -19.21
CA MET A 1 -28.89 35.33 -19.20
C MET A 1 -28.28 35.26 -17.80
N ALA A 2 -28.74 34.34 -16.96
CA ALA A 2 -28.16 34.12 -15.64
C ALA A 2 -26.84 33.31 -15.87
N ALA A 3 -25.72 33.91 -15.49
CA ALA A 3 -24.46 33.19 -15.43
C ALA A 3 -24.60 32.10 -14.36
N LEU A 4 -24.72 30.86 -14.77
CA LEU A 4 -24.52 29.73 -13.88
C LEU A 4 -23.08 29.83 -13.39
N PHE A 5 -22.87 30.34 -12.20
CA PHE A 5 -21.62 30.10 -11.46
C PHE A 5 -21.61 28.64 -11.11
N PHE A 6 -20.93 27.82 -11.93
CA PHE A 6 -20.53 26.48 -11.50
C PHE A 6 -19.63 26.65 -10.27
N LEU A 7 -20.13 26.26 -9.11
CA LEU A 7 -19.31 26.17 -7.92
C LEU A 7 -18.17 25.17 -8.28
N ILE A 8 -16.96 25.68 -8.38
CA ILE A 8 -15.78 24.85 -8.61
C ILE A 8 -15.60 24.01 -7.34
N VAL A 9 -15.71 22.69 -7.50
CA VAL A 9 -15.50 21.75 -6.39
C VAL A 9 -14.02 21.46 -6.28
N LYS A 10 -13.38 21.92 -5.20
CA LYS A 10 -11.96 21.69 -4.95
C LYS A 10 -11.74 20.40 -4.20
N ILE A 11 -10.75 19.60 -4.65
CA ILE A 11 -10.29 18.39 -3.98
C ILE A 11 -8.79 18.45 -3.73
N ALA A 12 -8.35 17.95 -2.58
CA ALA A 12 -6.94 17.83 -2.27
C ALA A 12 -6.39 16.50 -2.79
N LEU A 13 -5.27 16.54 -3.51
CA LEU A 13 -4.39 15.39 -3.68
C LEU A 13 -3.28 15.52 -2.63
N ALA A 14 -3.24 14.61 -1.66
CA ALA A 14 -2.39 14.75 -0.47
C ALA A 14 -1.07 13.98 -0.57
N PRO A 15 0.02 14.60 -1.08
CA PRO A 15 1.34 13.98 -1.15
C PRO A 15 2.16 14.20 0.13
N SER A 16 3.35 13.59 0.18
CA SER A 16 4.40 13.96 1.12
C SER A 16 5.15 15.24 0.72
N ASP A 17 5.87 15.83 1.67
CA ASP A 17 6.74 16.99 1.42
C ASP A 17 7.84 16.72 0.37
N LYS A 18 8.22 15.46 0.18
CA LYS A 18 9.14 15.06 -0.90
C LYS A 18 8.57 15.31 -2.30
N TYR A 19 7.25 15.30 -2.43
CA TYR A 19 6.55 15.47 -3.72
C TYR A 19 5.47 16.56 -3.64
N PRO A 20 5.82 17.80 -3.20
CA PRO A 20 4.85 18.85 -2.90
C PRO A 20 4.01 19.29 -4.11
N HIS A 21 4.45 18.96 -5.30
CA HIS A 21 3.78 19.23 -6.57
C HIS A 21 3.31 17.96 -7.28
N LEU A 22 3.10 16.86 -6.52
CA LEU A 22 2.77 15.52 -7.00
C LEU A 22 3.90 14.86 -7.81
N THR A 23 3.85 13.55 -7.93
CA THR A 23 4.68 12.80 -8.89
C THR A 23 4.19 13.02 -10.32
N ASP A 24 5.01 12.67 -11.31
CA ASP A 24 4.61 12.71 -12.72
C ASP A 24 3.38 11.84 -12.98
N ASP A 25 3.30 10.68 -12.35
CA ASP A 25 2.16 9.76 -12.45
C ASP A 25 0.88 10.38 -11.88
N ASP A 26 0.93 10.97 -10.68
CA ASP A 26 -0.23 11.58 -10.03
C ASP A 26 -0.71 12.86 -10.76
N ARG A 27 0.20 13.61 -11.39
CA ARG A 27 -0.16 14.79 -12.21
C ARG A 27 -1.07 14.46 -13.39
N LEU A 28 -1.04 13.21 -13.87
CA LEU A 28 -1.95 12.75 -14.93
C LEU A 28 -3.43 12.80 -14.54
N LEU A 29 -3.75 12.90 -13.24
CA LEU A 29 -5.12 13.05 -12.75
C LEU A 29 -5.67 14.47 -12.94
N LEU A 30 -4.84 15.49 -12.95
CA LEU A 30 -5.29 16.89 -12.91
C LEU A 30 -6.21 17.24 -14.09
N ARG A 31 -5.83 16.85 -15.30
CA ARG A 31 -6.62 17.14 -16.51
C ARG A 31 -7.94 16.37 -16.57
N PRO A 32 -7.99 15.05 -16.34
CA PRO A 32 -9.25 14.31 -16.26
C PRO A 32 -10.20 14.82 -15.16
N LEU A 33 -9.69 15.17 -13.99
CA LEU A 33 -10.52 15.74 -12.90
C LEU A 33 -11.09 17.10 -13.30
N ALA A 34 -10.29 17.99 -13.88
CA ALA A 34 -10.76 19.28 -14.38
C ALA A 34 -11.84 19.13 -15.46
N ALA A 35 -11.75 18.14 -16.34
CA ALA A 35 -12.77 17.84 -17.35
C ALA A 35 -14.12 17.40 -16.73
N LEU A 36 -14.10 16.91 -15.48
CA LEU A 36 -15.28 16.54 -14.69
C LEU A 36 -15.77 17.68 -13.76
N GLY A 37 -15.19 18.89 -13.87
CA GLY A 37 -15.56 20.04 -13.04
C GLY A 37 -14.94 20.01 -11.62
N LEU A 38 -13.93 19.16 -11.40
CA LEU A 38 -13.21 19.05 -10.14
C LEU A 38 -11.84 19.73 -10.25
N GLU A 39 -11.61 20.77 -9.46
CA GLU A 39 -10.31 21.41 -9.33
C GLU A 39 -9.46 20.64 -8.30
N ALA A 40 -8.49 19.89 -8.78
CA ALA A 40 -7.59 19.13 -7.91
C ALA A 40 -6.29 19.91 -7.71
N GLU A 41 -5.88 20.07 -6.46
CA GLU A 41 -4.61 20.72 -6.12
C GLU A 41 -3.81 19.91 -5.09
N PRO A 42 -2.46 19.97 -5.14
CA PRO A 42 -1.62 19.29 -4.15
C PRO A 42 -1.72 19.99 -2.80
N ALA A 43 -1.90 19.21 -1.74
CA ALA A 43 -1.87 19.69 -0.36
C ALA A 43 -1.08 18.70 0.49
N VAL A 44 0.16 19.07 0.86
CA VAL A 44 1.05 18.20 1.64
C VAL A 44 0.39 17.82 2.95
N TRP A 45 0.31 16.51 3.24
CA TRP A 45 -0.53 15.93 4.28
C TRP A 45 -0.19 16.42 5.70
N ASP A 46 1.07 16.70 5.99
CA ASP A 46 1.55 17.16 7.30
C ASP A 46 1.92 18.66 7.35
N ASN A 47 1.52 19.43 6.33
CA ASN A 47 1.66 20.88 6.35
C ASN A 47 0.63 21.50 7.30
N SER A 48 1.10 22.07 8.40
CA SER A 48 0.26 22.68 9.43
C SER A 48 -0.52 23.94 8.96
N CYS A 49 -0.13 24.54 7.84
CA CYS A 49 -0.78 25.71 7.26
C CYS A 49 -1.93 25.35 6.30
N THR A 50 -2.14 24.06 6.00
CA THR A 50 -3.22 23.64 5.11
C THR A 50 -4.57 23.76 5.79
N ASP A 51 -5.47 24.57 5.21
CA ASP A 51 -6.88 24.60 5.61
C ASP A 51 -7.65 23.49 4.88
N TRP A 52 -7.79 22.35 5.54
CA TRP A 52 -8.48 21.19 4.98
C TRP A 52 -9.97 21.39 4.74
N LEU A 53 -10.61 22.34 5.44
CA LEU A 53 -12.04 22.70 5.24
C LEU A 53 -12.27 23.37 3.89
N HIS A 54 -11.22 23.84 3.22
CA HIS A 54 -11.29 24.39 1.88
C HIS A 54 -11.60 23.34 0.79
N PHE A 55 -11.42 22.06 1.11
CA PHE A 55 -11.58 20.95 0.16
C PHE A 55 -12.86 20.18 0.40
N ALA A 56 -13.56 19.85 -0.68
CA ALA A 56 -14.73 19.00 -0.66
C ALA A 56 -14.37 17.52 -0.42
N ALA A 57 -13.15 17.13 -0.72
CA ALA A 57 -12.63 15.79 -0.43
C ALA A 57 -11.09 15.74 -0.47
N VAL A 58 -10.53 14.68 0.10
CA VAL A 58 -9.09 14.38 0.10
C VAL A 58 -8.85 13.02 -0.54
N VAL A 59 -7.91 12.96 -1.48
CA VAL A 59 -7.37 11.73 -2.07
C VAL A 59 -5.90 11.64 -1.69
N ILE A 60 -5.50 10.60 -0.97
CA ILE A 60 -4.11 10.42 -0.55
C ILE A 60 -3.31 9.90 -1.73
N ARG A 61 -2.23 10.63 -2.10
CA ARG A 61 -1.35 10.27 -3.21
C ARG A 61 0.11 10.47 -2.82
N SER A 62 0.96 9.50 -3.16
CA SER A 62 2.43 9.60 -2.96
C SER A 62 2.88 10.11 -1.56
N CYS A 63 2.11 9.77 -0.53
CA CYS A 63 2.38 10.08 0.86
C CYS A 63 3.34 9.03 1.46
N TRP A 64 4.45 8.76 0.76
CA TRP A 64 5.34 7.62 1.06
C TRP A 64 6.20 7.79 2.31
N ASP A 65 6.04 8.88 3.05
CA ASP A 65 6.74 9.17 4.31
C ASP A 65 5.89 8.92 5.56
N TYR A 66 4.60 8.57 5.42
CA TYR A 66 3.70 8.39 6.57
C TYR A 66 4.22 7.36 7.57
N HIS A 67 4.91 6.32 7.10
CA HIS A 67 5.49 5.29 7.93
C HIS A 67 6.62 5.78 8.86
N LEU A 68 7.23 6.93 8.54
CA LEU A 68 8.22 7.60 9.40
C LEU A 68 7.56 8.43 10.51
N LYS A 69 6.28 8.79 10.31
CA LYS A 69 5.50 9.64 11.22
C LYS A 69 4.10 9.04 11.48
N PRO A 70 3.99 7.71 11.81
CA PRO A 70 2.70 7.00 11.79
C PRO A 70 1.68 7.61 12.75
N LYS A 71 2.12 8.09 13.92
CA LYS A 71 1.23 8.76 14.88
C LYS A 71 0.65 10.05 14.30
N ALA A 72 1.47 10.90 13.70
CA ALA A 72 1.02 12.16 13.08
C ALA A 72 0.07 11.87 11.91
N PHE A 73 0.34 10.84 11.11
CA PHE A 73 -0.54 10.43 10.03
C PHE A 73 -1.93 9.99 10.54
N LEU A 74 -1.98 9.14 11.56
CA LEU A 74 -3.23 8.69 12.16
C LEU A 74 -4.01 9.84 12.83
N GLU A 75 -3.31 10.79 13.45
CA GLU A 75 -3.91 12.00 14.01
C GLU A 75 -4.48 12.90 12.91
N TRP A 76 -3.79 13.02 11.77
CA TRP A 76 -4.31 13.77 10.61
C TRP A 76 -5.57 13.12 10.03
N ILE A 77 -5.57 11.80 9.82
CA ILE A 77 -6.76 11.07 9.39
C ILE A 77 -7.93 11.26 10.36
N ALA A 78 -7.67 11.23 11.68
CA ALA A 78 -8.69 11.47 12.70
C ALA A 78 -9.25 12.89 12.66
N LYS A 79 -8.43 13.90 12.34
CA LYS A 79 -8.86 15.30 12.17
C LYS A 79 -9.79 15.44 10.96
N LEU A 80 -9.43 14.85 9.81
CA LEU A 80 -10.28 14.86 8.61
C LEU A 80 -11.64 14.20 8.89
N ASP A 81 -11.62 13.03 9.54
CA ASP A 81 -12.81 12.28 9.94
C ASP A 81 -13.74 13.09 10.87
N SER A 82 -13.14 13.70 11.92
CA SER A 82 -13.88 14.54 12.88
C SER A 82 -14.48 15.80 12.22
N ALA A 83 -13.78 16.35 11.23
CA ALA A 83 -14.26 17.48 10.43
C ALA A 83 -15.28 17.06 9.35
N ARG A 84 -15.54 15.74 9.21
CA ARG A 84 -16.43 15.17 8.18
C ARG A 84 -15.99 15.50 6.75
N ILE A 85 -14.70 15.65 6.53
CA ILE A 85 -14.14 15.82 5.19
C ILE A 85 -14.02 14.44 4.56
N PRO A 86 -14.68 14.18 3.42
CA PRO A 86 -14.58 12.91 2.71
C PRO A 86 -13.12 12.58 2.35
N VAL A 87 -12.67 11.38 2.70
CA VAL A 87 -11.33 10.88 2.36
C VAL A 87 -11.46 9.59 1.55
N PHE A 88 -10.72 9.46 0.49
CA PHE A 88 -10.69 8.27 -0.35
C PHE A 88 -9.33 7.54 -0.17
N ASN A 89 -9.29 6.35 0.38
CA ASN A 89 -10.31 5.47 0.95
C ASN A 89 -10.82 5.95 2.32
N SER A 90 -11.78 5.23 2.94
CA SER A 90 -12.36 5.67 4.22
C SER A 90 -11.32 5.78 5.35
N PRO A 91 -11.52 6.69 6.32
CA PRO A 91 -10.62 6.81 7.47
C PRO A 91 -10.45 5.50 8.26
N ALA A 92 -11.48 4.67 8.34
CA ALA A 92 -11.41 3.36 9.01
C ALA A 92 -10.48 2.41 8.25
N LEU A 93 -10.63 2.36 6.92
CA LEU A 93 -9.82 1.53 6.04
C LEU A 93 -8.36 1.98 6.03
N LEU A 94 -8.10 3.29 6.01
CA LEU A 94 -6.74 3.84 6.07
C LEU A 94 -6.04 3.48 7.39
N ARG A 95 -6.73 3.63 8.52
CA ARG A 95 -6.19 3.23 9.84
C ARG A 95 -5.86 1.75 9.89
N TRP A 96 -6.74 0.89 9.39
CA TRP A 96 -6.52 -0.55 9.33
C TRP A 96 -5.33 -0.91 8.44
N ASN A 97 -5.22 -0.29 7.26
CA ASN A 97 -4.17 -0.59 6.28
C ASN A 97 -2.79 -0.01 6.64
N THR A 98 -2.70 0.90 7.61
CA THR A 98 -1.43 1.48 8.08
C THR A 98 -0.48 0.42 8.65
N ASP A 99 -1.00 -0.61 9.30
CA ASP A 99 -0.24 -1.70 9.90
C ASP A 99 -0.46 -3.00 9.09
N LYS A 100 0.61 -3.58 8.58
CA LYS A 100 0.58 -4.81 7.76
C LYS A 100 0.00 -6.04 8.46
N SER A 101 -0.34 -5.95 9.77
CA SER A 101 -1.12 -6.99 10.44
C SER A 101 -2.50 -7.23 9.80
N TYR A 102 -2.99 -6.32 8.95
CA TYR A 102 -4.18 -6.53 8.13
C TYR A 102 -4.09 -7.81 7.27
N LEU A 103 -2.88 -8.27 6.96
CA LEU A 103 -2.69 -9.54 6.25
C LEU A 103 -3.19 -10.75 7.07
N ARG A 104 -3.16 -10.70 8.41
CA ARG A 104 -3.77 -11.74 9.26
C ARG A 104 -5.28 -11.80 9.09
N ASP A 105 -5.91 -10.63 9.02
CA ASP A 105 -7.35 -10.53 8.84
C ASP A 105 -7.76 -11.07 7.47
N LEU A 106 -6.94 -10.82 6.45
CA LEU A 106 -7.16 -11.36 5.10
C LEU A 106 -6.93 -12.87 5.04
N ASP A 107 -5.89 -13.38 5.68
CA ASP A 107 -5.63 -14.83 5.81
C ASP A 107 -6.80 -15.53 6.51
N ALA A 108 -7.29 -14.98 7.63
CA ALA A 108 -8.45 -15.49 8.34
C ALA A 108 -9.74 -15.48 7.48
N LYS A 109 -9.82 -14.62 6.46
CA LYS A 109 -10.91 -14.60 5.47
C LYS A 109 -10.66 -15.53 4.28
N GLY A 110 -9.58 -16.34 4.30
CA GLY A 110 -9.24 -17.31 3.27
C GLY A 110 -8.56 -16.70 2.04
N ILE A 111 -7.92 -15.54 2.19
CA ILE A 111 -7.01 -14.99 1.17
C ILE A 111 -5.64 -15.62 1.35
N ASP A 112 -5.14 -16.30 0.33
CA ASP A 112 -3.80 -16.87 0.34
C ASP A 112 -2.75 -15.75 0.43
N ILE A 113 -2.08 -15.62 1.58
CA ILE A 113 -0.96 -14.67 1.78
C ILE A 113 0.38 -15.39 1.69
N VAL A 114 1.46 -14.64 1.49
CA VAL A 114 2.81 -15.17 1.69
C VAL A 114 2.96 -15.65 3.13
N PRO A 115 3.41 -16.89 3.40
CA PRO A 115 3.56 -17.39 4.76
C PRO A 115 4.36 -16.42 5.63
N THR A 116 3.75 -15.99 6.72
CA THR A 116 4.24 -14.90 7.57
C THR A 116 4.28 -15.33 9.03
N PHE A 117 5.43 -15.10 9.66
CA PHE A 117 5.58 -15.21 11.11
C PHE A 117 5.46 -13.81 11.74
N TRP A 118 4.60 -13.71 12.74
CA TRP A 118 4.32 -12.49 13.51
C TRP A 118 4.96 -12.61 14.88
N ALA A 119 5.99 -11.80 15.16
CA ALA A 119 6.77 -11.96 16.39
C ALA A 119 6.03 -11.52 17.67
N ASP A 120 5.05 -10.65 17.55
CA ASP A 120 4.26 -10.10 18.64
C ASP A 120 3.19 -11.06 19.19
N ASP A 121 2.81 -12.13 18.45
CA ASP A 121 1.88 -13.15 18.94
C ASP A 121 2.42 -13.97 20.11
N HIS A 122 3.72 -13.91 20.34
CA HIS A 122 4.40 -14.66 21.39
C HIS A 122 4.77 -13.80 22.60
N GLY A 123 3.88 -12.88 23.00
CA GLY A 123 3.85 -12.14 24.26
C GLY A 123 5.20 -11.78 24.87
N PHE A 124 5.53 -10.49 24.93
CA PHE A 124 6.47 -9.96 25.89
C PHE A 124 5.93 -10.13 27.33
N GLY A 125 5.76 -11.35 27.83
CA GLY A 125 5.13 -11.49 29.13
C GLY A 125 5.04 -12.90 29.71
N SER A 126 5.28 -13.92 28.93
CA SER A 126 5.27 -15.29 29.43
C SER A 126 6.69 -15.85 29.55
N SER A 127 7.21 -15.76 30.75
CA SER A 127 8.45 -16.42 31.21
C SER A 127 9.76 -15.65 30.95
N ILE A 128 10.19 -14.94 31.97
CA ILE A 128 11.59 -14.64 32.32
C ILE A 128 12.62 -15.07 31.25
N GLY A 129 13.08 -14.13 30.42
CA GLY A 129 14.46 -14.12 29.96
C GLY A 129 14.78 -14.79 28.63
N HIS A 130 13.86 -15.34 27.88
CA HIS A 130 14.24 -15.95 26.58
C HIS A 130 13.97 -14.99 25.41
N ARG A 131 15.07 -14.36 24.95
CA ARG A 131 15.11 -13.62 23.69
C ARG A 131 14.81 -14.60 22.54
N MET A 132 13.85 -14.28 21.68
CA MET A 132 13.55 -15.09 20.51
C MET A 132 14.74 -15.03 19.53
N SER A 133 15.32 -16.16 19.17
CA SER A 133 16.33 -16.25 18.11
C SER A 133 15.64 -16.26 16.75
N LEU A 134 15.97 -15.28 15.90
CA LEU A 134 15.51 -15.25 14.52
C LEU A 134 15.97 -16.50 13.76
N GLN A 135 17.24 -16.89 13.89
CA GLN A 135 17.79 -18.10 13.28
C GLN A 135 17.04 -19.36 13.75
N GLY A 136 16.87 -19.51 15.07
CA GLY A 136 16.12 -20.65 15.63
C GLY A 136 14.68 -20.69 15.13
N LYS A 137 14.04 -19.52 14.93
CA LYS A 137 12.70 -19.44 14.38
C LYS A 137 12.64 -19.85 12.91
N LEU A 138 13.59 -19.42 12.09
CA LEU A 138 13.69 -19.86 10.68
C LEU A 138 13.88 -21.37 10.57
N HIS A 139 14.74 -21.95 11.42
CA HIS A 139 14.90 -23.42 11.49
C HIS A 139 13.60 -24.13 11.89
N GLN A 140 12.91 -23.64 12.92
CA GLN A 140 11.62 -24.21 13.37
C GLN A 140 10.55 -24.19 12.27
N LEU A 141 10.53 -23.13 11.45
CA LEU A 141 9.58 -22.97 10.35
C LEU A 141 10.01 -23.70 9.06
N GLY A 142 11.23 -24.21 8.99
CA GLY A 142 11.82 -24.82 7.79
C GLY A 142 12.10 -23.78 6.68
N TRP A 143 12.25 -22.50 7.03
CA TRP A 143 12.50 -21.44 6.07
C TRP A 143 13.99 -21.21 5.86
N HIS A 144 14.51 -21.57 4.71
CA HIS A 144 15.90 -21.34 4.35
C HIS A 144 16.22 -19.86 4.14
N LYS A 145 15.25 -19.09 3.65
CA LYS A 145 15.38 -17.68 3.32
C LYS A 145 14.10 -16.94 3.69
N ALA A 146 14.22 -15.74 4.25
CA ALA A 146 13.08 -14.94 4.68
C ALA A 146 13.36 -13.44 4.57
N VAL A 147 12.29 -12.65 4.56
CA VAL A 147 12.32 -11.18 4.59
C VAL A 147 11.83 -10.70 5.94
N VAL A 148 12.69 -10.00 6.67
CA VAL A 148 12.36 -9.31 7.93
C VAL A 148 11.99 -7.86 7.60
N LYS A 149 10.84 -7.41 8.06
CA LYS A 149 10.38 -6.04 7.81
C LYS A 149 9.49 -5.49 8.94
N PRO A 150 9.46 -4.14 9.16
CA PRO A 150 8.52 -3.53 10.08
C PRO A 150 7.08 -3.76 9.62
N ARG A 151 6.14 -3.84 10.56
CA ARG A 151 4.70 -3.90 10.26
C ARG A 151 4.20 -2.59 9.64
N ILE A 152 4.71 -1.44 10.11
CA ILE A 152 4.43 -0.12 9.53
C ILE A 152 5.63 0.29 8.69
N SER A 153 5.50 0.20 7.37
CA SER A 153 6.60 0.50 6.44
C SER A 153 6.09 0.75 5.03
N ALA A 154 6.81 1.58 4.28
CA ALA A 154 6.66 1.80 2.85
C ALA A 154 8.04 1.76 2.17
N THR A 155 8.11 1.62 0.86
CA THR A 155 9.35 1.71 0.04
C THR A 155 10.51 0.81 0.53
N ALA A 156 10.20 -0.41 0.98
CA ALA A 156 11.17 -1.36 1.56
C ALA A 156 11.97 -0.82 2.76
N TYR A 157 11.43 0.18 3.50
CA TYR A 157 12.08 0.75 4.67
C TYR A 157 12.42 -0.32 5.70
N ARG A 158 13.74 -0.40 6.08
CA ARG A 158 14.28 -1.37 7.05
C ARG A 158 13.93 -2.84 6.72
N THR A 159 13.68 -3.15 5.46
CA THR A 159 13.45 -4.50 4.97
C THR A 159 14.79 -5.21 4.75
N ARG A 160 14.93 -6.43 5.25
CA ARG A 160 16.16 -7.20 5.15
C ARG A 160 15.90 -8.65 4.74
N LEU A 161 16.56 -9.07 3.68
CA LEU A 161 16.63 -10.48 3.29
C LEU A 161 17.63 -11.18 4.20
N VAL A 162 17.26 -12.33 4.73
CA VAL A 162 18.10 -13.18 5.58
C VAL A 162 18.02 -14.64 5.13
N THR A 163 19.09 -15.38 5.35
CA THR A 163 19.12 -16.85 5.29
C THR A 163 19.26 -17.38 6.71
N GLN A 164 19.13 -18.70 6.90
CA GLN A 164 19.42 -19.33 8.19
C GLN A 164 20.84 -18.97 8.68
N ASP A 165 21.83 -18.91 7.77
CA ASP A 165 23.23 -18.61 8.11
C ASP A 165 23.47 -17.12 8.41
N THR A 166 22.67 -16.22 7.86
CA THR A 166 22.84 -14.77 8.02
C THR A 166 21.86 -14.16 9.03
N ALA A 167 20.92 -14.92 9.57
CA ALA A 167 19.87 -14.45 10.46
C ALA A 167 20.40 -13.75 11.72
N ASP A 168 21.50 -14.25 12.29
CA ASP A 168 22.14 -13.63 13.46
C ASP A 168 22.58 -12.20 13.19
N SER A 169 23.00 -11.88 11.96
CA SER A 169 23.36 -10.51 11.57
C SER A 169 22.17 -9.54 11.56
N ALA A 170 20.94 -10.06 11.49
CA ALA A 170 19.71 -9.29 11.51
C ALA A 170 19.00 -9.31 12.88
N GLN A 171 19.53 -10.08 13.86
CA GLN A 171 18.90 -10.22 15.17
C GLN A 171 18.70 -8.89 15.89
N ALA A 172 19.67 -7.98 15.82
CA ALA A 172 19.56 -6.65 16.47
C ALA A 172 18.42 -5.83 15.86
N LEU A 173 18.26 -5.85 14.54
CA LEU A 173 17.15 -5.22 13.83
C LEU A 173 15.81 -5.86 14.22
N PHE A 174 15.73 -7.19 14.23
CA PHE A 174 14.53 -7.93 14.62
C PHE A 174 14.07 -7.55 16.03
N ASP A 175 14.99 -7.53 17.00
CA ASP A 175 14.69 -7.18 18.39
C ASP A 175 14.25 -5.73 18.55
N GLU A 176 14.87 -4.81 17.81
CA GLU A 176 14.49 -3.40 17.82
C GLU A 176 13.08 -3.21 17.28
N LEU A 177 12.76 -3.82 16.12
CA LEU A 177 11.43 -3.74 15.52
C LEU A 177 10.37 -4.38 16.40
N GLN A 178 10.67 -5.52 17.04
CA GLN A 178 9.75 -6.19 17.96
C GLN A 178 9.39 -5.33 19.16
N ARG A 179 10.35 -4.54 19.69
CA ARG A 179 10.10 -3.62 20.82
C ARG A 179 9.41 -2.31 20.41
N GLY A 180 9.41 -1.99 19.13
CA GLY A 180 8.88 -0.74 18.58
C GLY A 180 7.62 -0.96 17.74
N PRO A 181 7.69 -0.70 16.43
CA PRO A 181 6.51 -0.70 15.54
C PRO A 181 5.94 -2.10 15.26
N GLY A 182 6.57 -3.16 15.78
CA GLY A 182 6.26 -4.54 15.44
C GLY A 182 7.04 -5.03 14.23
N VAL A 183 7.27 -6.36 14.19
CA VAL A 183 8.04 -7.01 13.13
C VAL A 183 7.26 -8.18 12.53
N MET A 184 7.34 -8.30 11.22
CA MET A 184 6.89 -9.47 10.48
C MET A 184 8.06 -10.11 9.74
N VAL A 185 8.02 -11.42 9.63
CA VAL A 185 8.99 -12.21 8.89
C VAL A 185 8.23 -13.04 7.86
N GLN A 186 8.46 -12.79 6.58
CA GLN A 186 7.83 -13.55 5.50
C GLN A 186 8.84 -14.52 4.89
N THR A 187 8.41 -15.73 4.55
CA THR A 187 9.26 -16.61 3.76
C THR A 187 9.62 -15.91 2.45
N PHE A 188 10.84 -16.12 1.98
CA PHE A 188 11.24 -15.56 0.69
C PHE A 188 10.61 -16.37 -0.45
N MET A 189 9.99 -15.67 -1.38
CA MET A 189 9.36 -16.27 -2.55
C MET A 189 10.34 -16.24 -3.71
N GLU A 190 10.95 -17.38 -4.03
CA GLU A 190 11.96 -17.49 -5.10
C GLU A 190 11.36 -17.16 -6.49
N SER A 191 10.05 -17.33 -6.66
CA SER A 191 9.32 -16.97 -7.87
C SER A 191 9.40 -15.48 -8.22
N ILE A 192 9.71 -14.58 -7.27
CA ILE A 192 9.98 -13.17 -7.56
C ILE A 192 11.08 -13.01 -8.60
N SER A 193 12.14 -13.82 -8.48
CA SER A 193 13.31 -13.72 -9.38
C SER A 193 13.04 -14.30 -10.75
N SER A 194 12.21 -15.34 -10.86
CA SER A 194 11.92 -16.03 -12.14
C SER A 194 10.71 -15.45 -12.86
N GLU A 195 9.60 -15.29 -12.15
CA GLU A 195 8.31 -14.87 -12.71
C GLU A 195 8.03 -13.37 -12.52
N GLY A 196 8.48 -12.81 -11.39
CA GLY A 196 8.24 -11.42 -11.01
C GLY A 196 7.12 -11.27 -9.98
N GLU A 197 6.86 -10.03 -9.62
CA GLU A 197 5.79 -9.60 -8.72
C GLU A 197 4.68 -8.90 -9.52
N TRP A 198 3.46 -9.35 -9.34
CA TRP A 198 2.28 -8.72 -9.89
C TRP A 198 1.82 -7.55 -9.04
N SER A 199 1.49 -6.43 -9.68
CA SER A 199 0.75 -5.31 -9.09
C SER A 199 -0.54 -5.13 -9.89
N LEU A 200 -1.69 -5.46 -9.29
CA LEU A 200 -2.99 -5.30 -9.93
C LEU A 200 -3.69 -4.08 -9.35
N ILE A 201 -4.10 -3.16 -10.22
CA ILE A 201 -4.72 -1.90 -9.87
C ILE A 201 -6.24 -2.01 -10.02
N PHE A 202 -6.96 -1.53 -9.00
CA PHE A 202 -8.42 -1.52 -8.95
C PHE A 202 -8.92 -0.10 -8.68
N PHE A 203 -10.03 0.28 -9.33
CA PHE A 203 -10.79 1.49 -9.07
C PHE A 203 -12.25 1.14 -8.81
N ASP A 204 -12.83 1.63 -7.72
CA ASP A 204 -14.18 1.29 -7.24
C ASP A 204 -14.41 -0.24 -7.19
N GLY A 205 -13.41 -0.97 -6.68
CA GLY A 205 -13.43 -2.44 -6.60
C GLY A 205 -13.32 -3.17 -7.94
N LYS A 206 -13.17 -2.46 -9.07
CA LYS A 206 -13.10 -3.04 -10.42
C LYS A 206 -11.65 -3.04 -10.91
N PHE A 207 -11.23 -4.16 -11.51
CA PHE A 207 -9.92 -4.27 -12.13
C PHE A 207 -9.73 -3.23 -13.23
N SER A 208 -8.60 -2.56 -13.21
CA SER A 208 -8.21 -1.56 -14.18
C SER A 208 -7.09 -2.06 -15.10
N HIS A 209 -5.95 -2.42 -14.54
CA HIS A 209 -4.77 -2.90 -15.26
C HIS A 209 -3.81 -3.59 -14.29
N ALA A 210 -2.79 -4.25 -14.84
CA ALA A 210 -1.77 -4.90 -14.03
C ALA A 210 -0.37 -4.65 -14.58
N ILE A 211 0.56 -4.55 -13.65
CA ILE A 211 1.99 -4.40 -13.91
C ILE A 211 2.71 -5.66 -13.41
N LEU A 212 3.53 -6.25 -14.25
CA LEU A 212 4.48 -7.26 -13.82
C LEU A 212 5.84 -6.59 -13.58
N LYS A 213 6.32 -6.68 -12.35
CA LYS A 213 7.60 -6.12 -11.91
C LYS A 213 8.63 -7.22 -11.79
N LYS A 214 9.84 -6.99 -12.27
CA LYS A 214 10.97 -7.92 -12.10
C LYS A 214 12.16 -7.22 -11.45
N PRO A 215 12.84 -7.86 -10.49
CA PRO A 215 14.05 -7.30 -9.91
C PRO A 215 15.19 -7.30 -10.93
N GLN A 216 16.19 -6.46 -10.71
CA GLN A 216 17.46 -6.58 -11.43
C GLN A 216 18.19 -7.85 -10.99
N PRO A 217 19.05 -8.42 -11.86
CA PRO A 217 19.87 -9.57 -11.48
C PRO A 217 20.69 -9.32 -10.20
N GLY A 218 20.53 -10.20 -9.21
CA GLY A 218 21.22 -10.11 -7.92
C GLY A 218 20.50 -9.30 -6.84
N ASP A 219 19.36 -8.66 -7.13
CA ASP A 219 18.48 -8.05 -6.13
C ASP A 219 17.15 -8.86 -6.04
N PHE A 220 16.42 -8.66 -4.94
CA PHE A 220 15.09 -9.23 -4.72
C PHE A 220 14.01 -8.12 -4.75
N ARG A 221 14.42 -6.86 -4.70
CA ARG A 221 13.53 -5.70 -4.70
C ARG A 221 13.14 -5.36 -6.14
N VAL A 222 11.85 -5.25 -6.37
CA VAL A 222 11.29 -5.02 -7.71
C VAL A 222 11.05 -3.55 -8.04
N GLN A 223 11.24 -2.64 -7.08
CA GLN A 223 10.99 -1.21 -7.26
C GLN A 223 12.02 -0.62 -8.23
N ASN A 224 11.58 0.33 -9.06
CA ASN A 224 12.43 1.01 -10.04
C ASN A 224 13.65 1.69 -9.41
N ASP A 225 13.52 2.21 -8.18
CA ASP A 225 14.62 2.82 -7.41
C ASP A 225 15.78 1.86 -7.15
N PHE A 226 15.54 0.55 -7.23
CA PHE A 226 16.55 -0.51 -7.09
C PHE A 226 16.89 -1.19 -8.43
N GLY A 227 16.57 -0.54 -9.57
CA GLY A 227 16.89 -1.06 -10.90
C GLY A 227 15.94 -2.15 -11.40
N GLY A 228 14.81 -2.36 -10.72
CA GLY A 228 13.73 -3.22 -11.18
C GLY A 228 13.10 -2.70 -12.48
N THR A 229 12.40 -3.57 -13.19
CA THR A 229 11.65 -3.23 -14.39
C THR A 229 10.17 -3.45 -14.18
N SER A 230 9.34 -2.56 -14.75
CA SER A 230 7.89 -2.63 -14.69
C SER A 230 7.32 -2.71 -16.09
N ARG A 231 6.34 -3.60 -16.31
CA ARG A 231 5.71 -3.77 -17.63
C ARG A 231 4.21 -3.98 -17.48
N LEU A 232 3.41 -3.23 -18.25
CA LEU A 232 1.99 -3.49 -18.42
C LEU A 232 1.80 -4.90 -19.00
N THR A 233 1.07 -5.76 -18.28
CA THR A 233 0.93 -7.17 -18.63
C THR A 233 -0.46 -7.65 -18.23
N GLU A 234 -1.11 -8.40 -19.13
CA GLU A 234 -2.41 -9.03 -18.82
C GLU A 234 -2.20 -10.15 -17.79
N PRO A 235 -2.86 -10.11 -16.63
CA PRO A 235 -2.67 -11.13 -15.61
C PRO A 235 -3.41 -12.42 -15.98
N PRO A 236 -2.84 -13.60 -15.67
CA PRO A 236 -3.56 -14.87 -15.78
C PRO A 236 -4.89 -14.82 -15.00
N SER A 237 -5.90 -15.52 -15.48
CA SER A 237 -7.25 -15.49 -14.89
C SER A 237 -7.29 -15.86 -13.40
N HIS A 238 -6.46 -16.81 -12.97
CA HIS A 238 -6.37 -17.21 -11.57
C HIS A 238 -5.72 -16.13 -10.68
N VAL A 239 -4.75 -15.36 -11.22
CA VAL A 239 -4.13 -14.20 -10.54
C VAL A 239 -5.18 -13.10 -10.36
N LEU A 240 -5.88 -12.74 -11.45
CA LEU A 240 -6.95 -11.74 -11.40
C LEU A 240 -8.07 -12.14 -10.45
N ALA A 241 -8.51 -13.40 -10.48
CA ALA A 241 -9.55 -13.89 -9.57
C ALA A 241 -9.13 -13.80 -8.09
N SER A 242 -7.87 -14.16 -7.78
CA SER A 242 -7.36 -14.08 -6.40
C SER A 242 -7.19 -12.64 -5.93
N ALA A 243 -6.66 -11.75 -6.75
CA ALA A 243 -6.55 -10.33 -6.43
C ALA A 243 -7.93 -9.67 -6.24
N THR A 244 -8.91 -10.02 -7.08
CA THR A 244 -10.29 -9.54 -6.95
C THR A 244 -10.90 -9.98 -5.62
N ARG A 245 -10.69 -11.23 -5.20
CA ARG A 245 -11.14 -11.71 -3.88
C ARG A 245 -10.50 -10.92 -2.73
N ALA A 246 -9.21 -10.57 -2.83
CA ALA A 246 -8.54 -9.77 -1.81
C ALA A 246 -9.17 -8.37 -1.66
N VAL A 247 -9.52 -7.71 -2.77
CA VAL A 247 -10.22 -6.42 -2.76
C VAL A 247 -11.64 -6.56 -2.24
N GLN A 248 -12.36 -7.62 -2.59
CA GLN A 248 -13.73 -7.88 -2.11
C GLN A 248 -13.79 -8.32 -0.63
N ALA A 249 -12.68 -8.75 -0.05
CA ALA A 249 -12.60 -9.13 1.36
C ALA A 249 -12.57 -7.93 2.32
N VAL A 250 -12.42 -6.71 1.80
CA VAL A 250 -12.43 -5.45 2.56
C VAL A 250 -13.67 -4.62 2.22
N GLU A 251 -13.92 -3.54 2.97
CA GLU A 251 -14.98 -2.60 2.62
C GLU A 251 -14.71 -1.89 1.28
N ALA A 252 -15.71 -1.17 0.77
CA ALA A 252 -15.62 -0.50 -0.52
C ALA A 252 -14.39 0.43 -0.62
N THR A 253 -13.59 0.23 -1.65
CA THR A 253 -12.37 1.00 -1.92
C THR A 253 -12.56 1.90 -3.14
N ALA A 254 -12.11 3.15 -3.05
CA ALA A 254 -12.02 4.02 -4.22
C ALA A 254 -10.88 3.58 -5.15
N TYR A 255 -9.77 3.15 -4.57
CA TYR A 255 -8.61 2.58 -5.27
C TYR A 255 -7.91 1.54 -4.41
N ALA A 256 -7.28 0.58 -5.06
CA ALA A 256 -6.45 -0.41 -4.43
C ALA A 256 -5.34 -0.88 -5.36
N ARG A 257 -4.20 -1.26 -4.80
CA ARG A 257 -3.18 -2.05 -5.48
C ARG A 257 -2.96 -3.35 -4.72
N VAL A 258 -3.06 -4.45 -5.44
CA VAL A 258 -2.85 -5.80 -4.92
C VAL A 258 -1.50 -6.27 -5.42
N ASP A 259 -0.53 -6.42 -4.52
CA ASP A 259 0.81 -6.92 -4.85
C ASP A 259 0.95 -8.38 -4.41
N GLY A 260 1.47 -9.22 -5.29
CA GLY A 260 1.66 -10.63 -4.99
C GLY A 260 2.44 -11.38 -6.04
N VAL A 261 2.73 -12.63 -5.72
CA VAL A 261 3.54 -13.54 -6.55
C VAL A 261 2.76 -14.82 -6.85
N VAL A 262 3.14 -15.48 -7.94
CA VAL A 262 2.66 -16.82 -8.25
C VAL A 262 3.68 -17.83 -7.72
N ASP A 263 3.21 -18.80 -6.95
CA ASP A 263 3.99 -19.86 -6.39
C ASP A 263 3.18 -21.16 -6.47
N ASP A 264 3.73 -22.21 -7.06
CA ASP A 264 3.02 -23.47 -7.33
C ASP A 264 1.63 -23.25 -7.96
N ASN A 265 1.56 -22.39 -8.98
CA ASN A 265 0.33 -21.98 -9.68
C ASN A 265 -0.75 -21.34 -8.79
N ARG A 266 -0.38 -20.81 -7.61
CA ARG A 266 -1.23 -20.07 -6.69
C ARG A 266 -0.75 -18.64 -6.55
N PHE A 267 -1.67 -17.69 -6.63
CA PHE A 267 -1.34 -16.31 -6.31
C PHE A 267 -1.31 -16.13 -4.79
N ARG A 268 -0.17 -15.67 -4.27
CA ARG A 268 0.02 -15.33 -2.85
C ARG A 268 0.11 -13.83 -2.69
N LEU A 269 -0.80 -13.28 -1.91
CA LEU A 269 -0.82 -11.86 -1.58
C LEU A 269 0.40 -11.49 -0.74
N MET A 270 1.15 -10.49 -1.17
CA MET A 270 2.26 -9.89 -0.42
C MET A 270 1.83 -8.62 0.32
N GLU A 271 1.09 -7.76 -0.38
CA GLU A 271 0.56 -6.50 0.15
C GLU A 271 -0.77 -6.14 -0.51
N LEU A 272 -1.65 -5.49 0.26
CA LEU A 272 -2.82 -4.78 -0.24
C LEU A 272 -2.62 -3.31 0.12
N GLU A 273 -2.35 -2.48 -0.86
CA GLU A 273 -2.08 -1.06 -0.64
C GLU A 273 -3.33 -0.22 -0.92
N LEU A 274 -3.81 0.45 0.13
CA LEU A 274 -5.04 1.25 0.13
C LEU A 274 -4.81 2.70 0.54
N ILE A 275 -3.58 3.07 0.93
CA ILE A 275 -3.23 4.42 1.38
C ILE A 275 -2.72 5.26 0.20
N GLU A 276 -1.53 4.93 -0.31
CA GLU A 276 -0.81 5.76 -1.27
C GLU A 276 -0.12 4.96 -2.40
N PRO A 277 -0.74 3.90 -2.93
CA PRO A 277 -0.08 3.08 -3.93
C PRO A 277 0.31 3.89 -5.17
N MET A 278 1.46 3.63 -5.73
CA MET A 278 1.73 4.00 -7.11
C MET A 278 0.73 3.27 -8.01
N LEU A 279 -0.01 4.02 -8.82
CA LEU A 279 -1.11 3.47 -9.62
C LEU A 279 -0.74 3.22 -11.07
N PHE A 280 0.50 3.52 -11.47
CA PHE A 280 1.00 3.29 -12.84
C PHE A 280 0.06 3.87 -13.91
N LEU A 281 -0.40 5.10 -13.68
CA LEU A 281 -1.36 5.78 -14.57
C LEU A 281 -0.75 6.07 -15.94
N ALA A 282 0.57 6.29 -15.98
CA ALA A 282 1.32 6.51 -17.22
C ALA A 282 1.43 5.24 -18.09
N ASP A 283 1.39 4.07 -17.47
CA ASP A 283 1.64 2.80 -18.16
C ASP A 283 0.38 2.25 -18.87
N CYS A 284 -0.82 2.74 -18.51
CA CYS A 284 -2.06 2.24 -19.06
C CYS A 284 -2.94 3.37 -19.61
N ALA A 285 -3.25 3.32 -20.88
CA ALA A 285 -4.16 4.28 -21.51
C ALA A 285 -5.48 4.37 -20.72
N ASP A 286 -6.02 5.58 -20.59
CA ASP A 286 -7.27 5.90 -19.88
C ASP A 286 -7.30 5.55 -18.38
N ALA A 287 -6.23 5.04 -17.77
CA ALA A 287 -6.20 4.74 -16.34
C ALA A 287 -6.50 5.98 -15.47
N SER A 288 -5.88 7.12 -15.80
CA SER A 288 -6.13 8.39 -15.12
C SER A 288 -7.58 8.86 -15.29
N THR A 289 -8.19 8.67 -16.47
CA THR A 289 -9.60 8.99 -16.73
C THR A 289 -10.53 8.07 -15.94
N ARG A 290 -10.25 6.75 -15.88
CA ARG A 290 -11.03 5.82 -15.06
C ARG A 290 -10.97 6.17 -13.59
N PHE A 291 -9.78 6.51 -13.08
CA PHE A 291 -9.64 6.89 -11.68
C PHE A 291 -10.33 8.24 -11.38
N ALA A 292 -10.20 9.23 -12.25
CA ALA A 292 -10.90 10.51 -12.10
C ALA A 292 -12.43 10.31 -12.07
N ASN A 293 -13.00 9.47 -12.94
CA ASN A 293 -14.41 9.12 -12.90
C ASN A 293 -14.82 8.44 -11.58
N THR A 294 -13.97 7.56 -11.05
CA THR A 294 -14.20 6.93 -9.74
C THR A 294 -14.28 7.97 -8.63
N ILE A 295 -13.35 8.92 -8.59
CA ILE A 295 -13.34 10.02 -7.62
C ILE A 295 -14.61 10.86 -7.73
N ALA A 296 -14.99 11.27 -8.94
CA ALA A 296 -16.18 12.08 -9.16
C ALA A 296 -17.47 11.35 -8.75
N GLN A 297 -17.61 10.06 -9.10
CA GLN A 297 -18.76 9.25 -8.69
C GLN A 297 -18.82 9.03 -7.18
N ALA A 298 -17.69 8.79 -6.53
CA ALA A 298 -17.63 8.62 -5.08
C ALA A 298 -17.97 9.93 -4.35
N LEU A 299 -17.53 11.07 -4.86
CA LEU A 299 -17.89 12.38 -4.31
C LEU A 299 -19.39 12.64 -4.43
N ALA A 300 -19.98 12.33 -5.59
CA ALA A 300 -21.43 12.50 -5.82
C ALA A 300 -22.30 11.58 -4.93
N ARG A 301 -21.78 10.47 -4.44
CA ARG A 301 -22.49 9.58 -3.48
C ARG A 301 -22.46 10.11 -2.04
N ASN A 302 -21.54 11.02 -1.72
CA ASN A 302 -21.33 11.56 -0.39
C ASN A 302 -21.95 12.97 -0.21
N THR A 303 -22.46 13.58 -1.29
CA THR A 303 -23.25 14.82 -1.30
C THR A 303 -24.73 14.53 -1.33
#